data_f54d5759fe3eb9740ea2947fb974caee
#
_entry.id   f54d5759fe3eb9740ea2947fb974caee
#
_cell.length_a   1.000
_cell.length_b   1.000
_cell.length_c   1.000
_cell.angle_alpha   90.00
_cell.angle_beta   90.00
_cell.angle_gamma   90.00
#
_symmetry.space_group_name_H-M   'P 1'
#
loop_
_entity.id
_entity.type
_entity.pdbx_description
1 polymer ?
#
loop_
_entity_poly.entity_id
_entity_poly.type
_entity_poly.pdbx_seq_one_letter_code
_entity_poly.pdbx_strand_id
1 'polypeptide(L)'
;MKKILPEKYIKEPTGYPFSPVLSIEGKEIVVTSGTCCDDYDGQIPEDMETQARNTILACEQFLKEAGCGLENVFNVEVYMKDLDQWNDFNKIYREMMPETLPCRKALQVGLLPGYMVELVMWAVK
;
A
#
# COMPACT_ATOMS: atom_id res chain seq x y z
N MET A 1 8.31 13.03 7.40
CA MET A 1 7.49 13.01 6.17
C MET A 1 6.40 14.07 6.27
N LYS A 2 6.24 14.87 5.25
CA LYS A 2 5.30 15.98 5.26
C LYS A 2 4.35 15.87 4.07
N LYS A 3 3.04 15.92 4.36
CA LYS A 3 1.99 15.92 3.33
C LYS A 3 1.84 17.32 2.74
N ILE A 4 1.90 17.41 1.41
CA ILE A 4 1.67 18.63 0.66
C ILE A 4 0.41 18.44 -0.18
N LEU A 5 -0.57 19.31 0.02
CA LEU A 5 -1.82 19.28 -0.74
C LEU A 5 -1.88 20.46 -1.67
N PRO A 6 -1.85 20.26 -2.99
CA PRO A 6 -2.16 21.32 -3.95
C PRO A 6 -3.54 21.90 -3.67
N GLU A 7 -3.74 23.19 -4.00
CA GLU A 7 -4.98 23.90 -3.67
C GLU A 7 -6.25 23.14 -4.06
N LYS A 8 -6.24 22.52 -5.22
CA LYS A 8 -7.41 21.74 -5.70
C LYS A 8 -7.83 20.59 -4.75
N TYR A 9 -6.88 20.05 -3.99
CA TYR A 9 -7.16 18.97 -3.04
C TYR A 9 -7.54 19.48 -1.65
N ILE A 10 -7.25 20.75 -1.38
CA ILE A 10 -7.65 21.37 -0.11
C ILE A 10 -9.16 21.59 -0.11
N LYS A 11 -9.70 22.04 -1.24
CA LYS A 11 -11.12 22.36 -1.39
C LYS A 11 -11.98 21.14 -1.71
N GLU A 12 -11.41 20.19 -2.45
CA GLU A 12 -12.12 18.99 -2.91
C GLU A 12 -11.25 17.77 -2.64
N PRO A 13 -11.25 17.26 -1.40
CA PRO A 13 -10.50 16.07 -1.10
C PRO A 13 -11.02 14.91 -1.95
N THR A 14 -10.11 14.21 -2.61
CA THR A 14 -10.47 13.01 -3.35
C THR A 14 -10.95 11.96 -2.36
N GLY A 15 -11.92 11.15 -2.72
CA GLY A 15 -12.35 10.03 -1.88
C GLY A 15 -11.36 8.88 -1.83
N TYR A 16 -10.26 8.95 -2.55
CA TYR A 16 -9.28 7.87 -2.65
C TYR A 16 -8.22 7.94 -1.56
N PRO A 17 -7.77 6.78 -1.02
CA PRO A 17 -6.85 6.74 0.10
C PRO A 17 -5.39 6.88 -0.34
N PHE A 18 -5.00 8.07 -0.75
CA PHE A 18 -3.60 8.39 -1.05
C PHE A 18 -3.34 9.88 -0.90
N SER A 19 -2.08 10.22 -0.71
CA SER A 19 -1.61 11.60 -0.77
C SER A 19 -1.20 11.92 -2.20
N PRO A 20 -1.60 13.10 -2.74
CA PRO A 20 -1.18 13.49 -4.08
C PRO A 20 0.30 13.86 -4.15
N VAL A 21 0.84 14.40 -3.07
CA VAL A 21 2.25 14.82 -2.98
C VAL A 21 2.71 14.68 -1.54
N LEU A 22 3.92 14.19 -1.35
CA LEU A 22 4.60 14.17 -0.05
C LEU A 22 5.98 14.79 -0.20
N SER A 23 6.41 15.50 0.83
CA SER A 23 7.80 15.89 0.99
C SER A 23 8.47 14.92 1.94
N ILE A 24 9.56 14.31 1.53
CA ILE A 24 10.19 13.21 2.24
C ILE A 24 11.57 13.64 2.74
N GLU A 25 11.82 13.44 4.03
CA GLU A 25 13.13 13.66 4.62
C GLU A 25 13.49 12.42 5.47
N GLY A 26 14.73 11.99 5.36
CA GLY A 26 15.24 10.85 6.11
C GLY A 26 16.62 10.45 5.64
N LYS A 27 17.18 9.42 6.26
CA LYS A 27 18.57 9.00 6.02
C LYS A 27 18.69 7.71 5.22
N GLU A 28 17.67 6.87 5.28
CA GLU A 28 17.75 5.54 4.69
C GLU A 28 16.42 5.18 4.05
N ILE A 29 16.48 4.71 2.83
CA ILE A 29 15.31 4.23 2.10
C ILE A 29 15.23 2.71 2.26
N VAL A 30 14.03 2.23 2.56
CA VAL A 30 13.71 0.80 2.68
C VAL A 30 12.62 0.49 1.66
N VAL A 31 12.83 -0.55 0.88
CA VAL A 31 11.84 -0.96 -0.14
C VAL A 31 11.58 -2.46 -0.04
N THR A 32 10.32 -2.87 -0.10
CA THR A 32 9.97 -4.28 -0.18
C THR A 32 10.01 -4.74 -1.63
N SER A 33 10.25 -6.02 -1.83
CA SER A 33 9.97 -6.67 -3.10
C SER A 33 8.46 -6.73 -3.34
N GLY A 34 8.04 -7.21 -4.50
CA GLY A 34 6.64 -7.52 -4.74
C GLY A 34 6.15 -8.54 -3.71
N THR A 35 5.14 -8.16 -2.94
CA THR A 35 4.67 -8.90 -1.79
C THR A 35 3.22 -9.32 -2.00
N CYS A 36 2.90 -10.56 -1.71
CA CYS A 36 1.57 -11.14 -1.85
C CYS A 36 1.07 -11.71 -0.52
N CYS A 37 -0.18 -12.14 -0.48
CA CYS A 37 -0.83 -12.60 0.74
C CYS A 37 -0.15 -13.81 1.39
N ASP A 38 0.42 -14.71 0.59
CA ASP A 38 1.10 -15.90 1.11
C ASP A 38 2.43 -15.59 1.81
N ASP A 39 3.01 -14.42 1.59
CA ASP A 39 4.18 -13.97 2.36
C ASP A 39 3.84 -13.77 3.84
N TYR A 40 2.56 -13.61 4.17
CA TYR A 40 2.13 -13.45 5.55
C TYR A 40 2.00 -14.81 6.29
N ASP A 41 1.20 -15.72 5.76
CA ASP A 41 0.86 -16.97 6.44
C ASP A 41 0.89 -18.22 5.54
N GLY A 42 1.39 -18.10 4.32
CA GLY A 42 1.46 -19.19 3.35
C GLY A 42 0.13 -19.52 2.68
N GLN A 43 -0.93 -18.75 2.94
CA GLN A 43 -2.26 -19.00 2.39
C GLN A 43 -2.58 -18.03 1.26
N ILE A 44 -3.44 -18.49 0.34
CA ILE A 44 -3.96 -17.67 -0.75
C ILE A 44 -5.49 -17.63 -0.63
N PRO A 45 -6.05 -16.71 0.17
CA PRO A 45 -7.50 -16.59 0.35
C PRO A 45 -8.22 -16.31 -0.96
N GLU A 46 -9.47 -16.71 -1.06
CA GLU A 46 -10.25 -16.53 -2.28
C GLU A 46 -10.94 -15.18 -2.41
N ASP A 47 -10.88 -14.34 -1.36
CA ASP A 47 -11.49 -13.00 -1.37
C ASP A 47 -10.46 -11.88 -1.32
N MET A 48 -10.78 -10.75 -1.95
CA MET A 48 -9.89 -9.60 -2.02
C MET A 48 -9.60 -8.99 -0.65
N GLU A 49 -10.60 -8.87 0.22
CA GLU A 49 -10.40 -8.22 1.53
C GLU A 49 -9.36 -8.96 2.36
N THR A 50 -9.44 -10.29 2.41
CA THR A 50 -8.46 -11.09 3.15
C THR A 50 -7.09 -11.06 2.48
N GLN A 51 -7.02 -11.15 1.15
CA GLN A 51 -5.76 -11.02 0.44
C GLN A 51 -5.11 -9.65 0.67
N ALA A 52 -5.88 -8.58 0.60
CA ALA A 52 -5.39 -7.23 0.85
C ALA A 52 -4.83 -7.10 2.26
N ARG A 53 -5.55 -7.56 3.26
CA ARG A 53 -5.13 -7.51 4.67
C ARG A 53 -3.82 -8.29 4.88
N ASN A 54 -3.77 -9.51 4.40
CA ASN A 54 -2.59 -10.36 4.58
C ASN A 54 -1.38 -9.82 3.82
N THR A 55 -1.59 -9.24 2.65
CA THR A 55 -0.51 -8.62 1.88
C THR A 55 0.07 -7.41 2.61
N ILE A 56 -0.78 -6.55 3.17
CA ILE A 56 -0.33 -5.39 3.96
C ILE A 56 0.39 -5.86 5.22
N LEU A 57 -0.12 -6.88 5.90
CA LEU A 57 0.55 -7.46 7.08
C LEU A 57 1.93 -8.01 6.73
N ALA A 58 2.06 -8.68 5.59
CA ALA A 58 3.35 -9.19 5.12
C ALA A 58 4.32 -8.04 4.87
N CYS A 59 3.88 -6.98 4.20
CA CYS A 59 4.70 -5.78 3.99
C CYS A 59 5.15 -5.19 5.32
N GLU A 60 4.24 -5.07 6.29
CA GLU A 60 4.56 -4.55 7.62
C GLU A 60 5.64 -5.39 8.31
N GLN A 61 5.54 -6.72 8.23
CA GLN A 61 6.54 -7.61 8.80
C GLN A 61 7.93 -7.39 8.16
N PHE A 62 7.98 -7.27 6.82
CA PHE A 62 9.24 -7.00 6.13
C PHE A 62 9.81 -5.64 6.51
N LEU A 63 8.98 -4.62 6.63
CA LEU A 63 9.43 -3.29 7.06
C LEU A 63 10.00 -3.33 8.48
N LYS A 64 9.38 -4.08 9.38
CA LYS A 64 9.87 -4.24 10.76
C LYS A 64 11.25 -4.89 10.82
N GLU A 65 11.54 -5.83 9.93
CA GLU A 65 12.88 -6.41 9.82
C GLU A 65 13.94 -5.37 9.51
N ALA A 66 13.56 -4.30 8.80
CA ALA A 66 14.46 -3.19 8.46
C ALA A 66 14.36 -2.02 9.45
N GLY A 67 13.64 -2.17 10.56
CA GLY A 67 13.51 -1.13 11.57
C GLY A 67 12.49 -0.04 11.21
N CYS A 68 11.54 -0.34 10.34
CA CYS A 68 10.49 0.58 9.92
C CYS A 68 9.10 0.07 10.33
N GLY A 69 8.09 0.88 10.07
CA GLY A 69 6.69 0.50 10.18
C GLY A 69 5.90 1.11 9.04
N LEU A 70 4.60 0.86 9.01
CA LEU A 70 3.72 1.44 7.99
C LEU A 70 3.74 2.98 8.02
N GLU A 71 3.98 3.57 9.18
CA GLU A 71 4.08 5.03 9.34
C GLU A 71 5.26 5.64 8.60
N ASN A 72 6.25 4.84 8.23
CA ASN A 72 7.41 5.28 7.46
C ASN A 72 7.21 5.19 5.95
N VAL A 73 6.13 4.56 5.50
CA VAL A 73 5.87 4.34 4.07
C VAL A 73 5.47 5.65 3.41
N PHE A 74 6.13 5.98 2.31
CA PHE A 74 5.84 7.19 1.54
C PHE A 74 5.29 6.91 0.14
N ASN A 75 5.45 5.71 -0.38
CA ASN A 75 4.94 5.34 -1.69
C ASN A 75 4.55 3.86 -1.73
N VAL A 76 3.39 3.57 -2.32
CA VAL A 76 2.91 2.21 -2.49
C VAL A 76 2.56 1.97 -3.95
N GLU A 77 3.09 0.90 -4.51
CA GLU A 77 2.70 0.41 -5.83
C GLU A 77 1.71 -0.73 -5.63
N VAL A 78 0.51 -0.55 -6.18
CA VAL A 78 -0.57 -1.53 -6.09
C VAL A 78 -0.77 -2.17 -7.45
N TYR A 79 -0.57 -3.47 -7.52
CA TYR A 79 -0.79 -4.26 -8.72
C TYR A 79 -2.00 -5.15 -8.48
N MET A 80 -3.07 -4.96 -9.27
CA MET A 80 -4.32 -5.71 -9.12
C MET A 80 -4.59 -6.53 -10.36
N LYS A 81 -5.05 -7.75 -10.17
CA LYS A 81 -5.46 -8.59 -11.28
C LYS A 81 -6.72 -8.05 -11.96
N ASP A 82 -7.63 -7.47 -11.18
CA ASP A 82 -8.90 -6.93 -11.65
C ASP A 82 -9.23 -5.63 -10.90
N LEU A 83 -9.21 -4.50 -11.61
CA LEU A 83 -9.52 -3.20 -11.01
C LEU A 83 -10.98 -3.07 -10.56
N ASP A 84 -11.88 -3.95 -10.98
CA ASP A 84 -13.25 -3.96 -10.47
C ASP A 84 -13.30 -4.28 -8.97
N GLN A 85 -12.23 -4.84 -8.41
CA GLN A 85 -12.10 -5.11 -6.97
C GLN A 85 -11.48 -3.94 -6.20
N TRP A 86 -11.38 -2.79 -6.82
CA TRP A 86 -10.81 -1.56 -6.27
C TRP A 86 -11.42 -1.15 -4.92
N ASN A 87 -12.75 -1.19 -4.81
CA ASN A 87 -13.44 -0.76 -3.60
C ASN A 87 -13.14 -1.69 -2.41
N ASP A 88 -13.10 -2.98 -2.63
CA ASP A 88 -12.79 -3.97 -1.58
C ASP A 88 -11.37 -3.80 -1.09
N PHE A 89 -10.42 -3.58 -2.00
CA PHE A 89 -9.03 -3.31 -1.64
C PHE A 89 -8.91 -2.00 -0.85
N ASN A 90 -9.49 -0.92 -1.35
CA ASN A 90 -9.40 0.39 -0.71
C ASN A 90 -9.99 0.42 0.69
N LYS A 91 -11.05 -0.35 0.94
CA LYS A 91 -11.65 -0.47 2.27
C LYS A 91 -10.60 -0.95 3.29
N ILE A 92 -9.90 -2.02 2.98
CA ILE A 92 -8.87 -2.60 3.86
C ILE A 92 -7.66 -1.67 3.95
N TYR A 93 -7.26 -1.08 2.83
CA TYR A 93 -6.14 -0.15 2.79
C TYR A 93 -6.37 1.05 3.74
N ARG A 94 -7.58 1.63 3.73
CA ARG A 94 -7.95 2.72 4.65
C ARG A 94 -7.90 2.30 6.11
N GLU A 95 -8.34 1.07 6.42
CA GLU A 95 -8.34 0.57 7.80
C GLU A 95 -6.92 0.39 8.34
N MET A 96 -5.99 -0.04 7.50
CA MET A 96 -4.67 -0.46 7.95
C MET A 96 -3.58 0.59 7.81
N MET A 97 -3.69 1.48 6.82
CA MET A 97 -2.65 2.47 6.58
C MET A 97 -2.76 3.66 7.53
N PRO A 98 -1.62 4.32 7.84
CA PRO A 98 -1.60 5.47 8.75
C PRO A 98 -2.41 6.64 8.24
N GLU A 99 -2.74 7.57 9.15
CA GLU A 99 -3.49 8.79 8.83
C GLU A 99 -2.80 9.62 7.74
N THR A 100 -1.48 9.78 7.81
CA THR A 100 -0.72 10.36 6.71
C THR A 100 -0.52 9.30 5.65
N LEU A 101 -1.37 9.32 4.64
CA LEU A 101 -1.36 8.31 3.60
C LEU A 101 -0.17 8.50 2.65
N PRO A 102 0.46 7.39 2.23
CA PRO A 102 1.51 7.44 1.21
C PRO A 102 0.98 7.91 -0.14
N CYS A 103 1.88 8.35 -1.01
CA CYS A 103 1.58 8.42 -2.42
C CYS A 103 1.33 7.00 -2.94
N ARG A 104 0.54 6.85 -4.00
CA ARG A 104 0.14 5.54 -4.47
C ARG A 104 -0.19 5.56 -5.95
N LYS A 105 0.11 4.47 -6.63
CA LYS A 105 -0.46 4.16 -7.94
C LYS A 105 -1.07 2.77 -7.88
N ALA A 106 -2.08 2.52 -8.70
CA ALA A 106 -2.67 1.20 -8.85
C ALA A 106 -2.87 0.89 -10.32
N LEU A 107 -2.46 -0.30 -10.71
CA LEU A 107 -2.49 -0.77 -12.10
C LEU A 107 -3.11 -2.14 -12.17
N GLN A 108 -3.84 -2.40 -13.26
CA GLN A 108 -4.30 -3.74 -13.58
C GLN A 108 -3.22 -4.46 -14.36
N VAL A 109 -2.80 -5.63 -13.89
CA VAL A 109 -1.71 -6.40 -14.49
C VAL A 109 -2.01 -7.89 -14.37
N GLY A 110 -1.28 -8.70 -15.14
CA GLY A 110 -1.27 -10.14 -14.94
C GLY A 110 -0.54 -10.48 -13.64
N LEU A 111 -1.10 -11.38 -12.87
CA LEU A 111 -0.49 -11.93 -11.66
C LEU A 111 -0.48 -13.45 -11.76
N LEU A 112 0.36 -14.10 -10.96
CA LEU A 112 0.38 -15.55 -10.88
C LEU A 112 -0.97 -16.09 -10.40
N PRO A 113 -1.32 -17.34 -10.75
CA PRO A 113 -2.64 -17.89 -10.42
C PRO A 113 -2.99 -17.78 -8.94
N GLY A 114 -4.22 -17.35 -8.65
CA GLY A 114 -4.73 -17.21 -7.30
C GLY A 114 -4.51 -15.86 -6.66
N TYR A 115 -3.52 -15.09 -7.08
CA TYR A 115 -3.27 -13.77 -6.52
C TYR A 115 -4.20 -12.72 -7.13
N MET A 116 -4.76 -11.89 -6.27
CA MET A 116 -5.63 -10.78 -6.67
C MET A 116 -4.92 -9.43 -6.56
N VAL A 117 -3.88 -9.36 -5.70
CA VAL A 117 -3.14 -8.13 -5.44
C VAL A 117 -1.70 -8.44 -5.08
N GLU A 118 -0.80 -7.56 -5.49
CA GLU A 118 0.61 -7.54 -5.11
C GLU A 118 0.99 -6.12 -4.78
N LEU A 119 1.77 -5.92 -3.71
CA LEU A 119 2.19 -4.60 -3.25
C LEU A 119 3.71 -4.48 -3.22
N VAL A 120 4.19 -3.26 -3.52
CA VAL A 120 5.56 -2.83 -3.25
C VAL A 120 5.46 -1.58 -2.39
N MET A 121 6.16 -1.55 -1.27
CA MET A 121 6.17 -0.40 -0.37
C MET A 121 7.56 0.22 -0.28
N TRP A 122 7.60 1.54 -0.33
CA TRP A 122 8.80 2.35 -0.17
C TRP A 122 8.67 3.15 1.12
N ALA A 123 9.65 3.04 1.99
CA ALA A 123 9.66 3.70 3.29
C ALA A 123 10.95 4.48 3.49
N VAL A 124 10.95 5.40 4.45
CA VAL A 124 12.11 6.22 4.82
C VAL A 124 12.24 6.25 6.33
N LYS A 125 13.48 6.12 6.81
CA LYS A 125 13.79 6.26 8.23
C LYS A 125 15.04 7.09 8.48
#